data_ce4eac082d0f4ec3b15c8ded09b46e80
#
_entry.id   ce4eac082d0f4ec3b15c8ded09b46e80
#
_cell.length_a   1.000
_cell.length_b   1.000
_cell.length_c   1.000
_cell.angle_alpha   90.00
_cell.angle_beta   90.00
_cell.angle_gamma   90.00
#
_symmetry.space_group_name_H-M   'P 1'
#
loop_
_entity.id
_entity.type
_entity.pdbx_description
1 polymer ?
#
loop_
_entity_poly.entity_id
_entity_poly.type
_entity_poly.pdbx_seq_one_letter_code
_entity_poly.pdbx_strand_id
1 'polypeptide(L)'
;MAVVVYGIPNCDTVKKARAWLELRGIPYTFHDYKKQGADPAKLAEWQHLAGWEKVINRAGPTFRKLPDADRDGLDAARALTLMVANTSCIKRPIVEYAGGLLVGFKEPEWAAAFG
;
A
#
# COMPACT_ATOMS: atom_id res chain seq x y z
N MET A 1 13.14 -13.87 -6.28
CA MET A 1 12.64 -13.25 -5.04
C MET A 1 11.14 -13.14 -5.09
N ALA A 2 10.52 -13.25 -3.96
CA ALA A 2 9.07 -13.26 -3.87
C ALA A 2 8.50 -11.84 -4.07
N VAL A 3 7.44 -11.76 -4.87
CA VAL A 3 6.65 -10.55 -5.00
C VAL A 3 5.50 -10.66 -4.00
N VAL A 4 5.32 -9.64 -3.17
CA VAL A 4 4.22 -9.58 -2.21
C VAL A 4 3.35 -8.38 -2.51
N VAL A 5 2.06 -8.62 -2.73
CA VAL A 5 1.06 -7.59 -2.99
C VAL A 5 0.25 -7.39 -1.72
N TYR A 6 0.24 -6.16 -1.20
CA TYR A 6 -0.51 -5.80 -0.01
C TYR A 6 -1.74 -4.99 -0.39
N GLY A 7 -2.88 -5.38 0.13
CA GLY A 7 -4.13 -4.69 -0.16
C GLY A 7 -5.33 -5.39 0.46
N ILE A 8 -6.50 -5.17 -0.15
CA ILE A 8 -7.73 -5.86 0.20
C ILE A 8 -8.32 -6.45 -1.07
N PRO A 9 -8.96 -7.64 -1.00
CA PRO A 9 -9.47 -8.29 -2.22
C PRO A 9 -10.60 -7.52 -2.90
N ASN A 10 -11.37 -6.75 -2.13
CA ASN A 10 -12.52 -6.03 -2.64
C ASN A 10 -12.21 -4.59 -3.04
N CYS A 11 -11.12 -4.39 -3.76
CA CYS A 11 -10.67 -3.09 -4.26
C CYS A 11 -10.38 -3.23 -5.75
N ASP A 12 -11.02 -2.39 -6.58
CA ASP A 12 -10.88 -2.48 -8.03
C ASP A 12 -9.43 -2.31 -8.50
N THR A 13 -8.71 -1.38 -7.90
CA THR A 13 -7.29 -1.17 -8.24
C THR A 13 -6.45 -2.39 -7.91
N VAL A 14 -6.70 -3.02 -6.76
CA VAL A 14 -6.01 -4.25 -6.35
C VAL A 14 -6.34 -5.39 -7.30
N LYS A 15 -7.61 -5.53 -7.70
CA LYS A 15 -8.03 -6.55 -8.67
C LYS A 15 -7.30 -6.37 -10.00
N LYS A 16 -7.21 -5.14 -10.49
CA LYS A 16 -6.49 -4.83 -11.74
C LYS A 16 -5.01 -5.15 -11.63
N ALA A 17 -4.39 -4.80 -10.52
CA ALA A 17 -2.98 -5.07 -10.27
C ALA A 17 -2.68 -6.58 -10.25
N ARG A 18 -3.51 -7.34 -9.57
CA ARG A 18 -3.36 -8.80 -9.50
C ARG A 18 -3.54 -9.44 -10.89
N ALA A 19 -4.55 -9.00 -11.63
CA ALA A 19 -4.77 -9.48 -13.00
C ALA A 19 -3.58 -9.17 -13.91
N TRP A 20 -2.99 -7.98 -13.76
CA TRP A 20 -1.82 -7.58 -14.53
C TRP A 20 -0.64 -8.53 -14.30
N LEU A 21 -0.39 -8.90 -13.04
CA LEU A 21 0.67 -9.87 -12.69
C LEU A 21 0.37 -11.27 -13.23
N GLU A 22 -0.87 -11.71 -13.08
CA GLU A 22 -1.31 -13.04 -13.53
C GLU A 22 -1.21 -13.18 -15.04
N LEU A 23 -1.59 -12.15 -15.81
CA LEU A 23 -1.48 -12.16 -17.26
C LEU A 23 -0.03 -12.25 -17.74
N ARG A 24 0.90 -11.76 -16.96
CA ARG A 24 2.33 -11.80 -17.27
C ARG A 24 3.05 -13.01 -16.70
N GLY A 25 2.32 -13.88 -16.02
CA GLY A 25 2.91 -15.08 -15.42
C GLY A 25 3.86 -14.78 -14.26
N ILE A 26 3.69 -13.65 -13.59
CA ILE A 26 4.53 -13.26 -12.45
C ILE A 26 3.89 -13.82 -11.18
N PRO A 27 4.53 -14.79 -10.49
CA PRO A 27 4.00 -15.31 -9.25
C PRO A 27 4.11 -14.28 -8.12
N TYR A 28 3.09 -14.23 -7.27
CA TYR A 28 3.07 -13.31 -6.14
C TYR A 28 2.30 -13.92 -4.96
N THR A 29 2.55 -13.40 -3.76
CA THR A 29 1.75 -13.68 -2.56
C THR A 29 0.88 -12.46 -2.29
N PHE A 30 -0.38 -12.70 -1.92
CA PHE A 30 -1.30 -11.62 -1.58
C PHE A 30 -1.46 -11.51 -0.06
N HIS A 31 -1.18 -10.33 0.49
CA HIS A 31 -1.37 -10.01 1.90
C HIS A 31 -2.64 -9.18 2.05
N ASP A 32 -3.65 -9.74 2.70
CA ASP A 32 -4.93 -9.08 2.92
C ASP A 32 -4.91 -8.34 4.26
N TYR A 33 -4.95 -7.00 4.21
CA TYR A 33 -4.96 -6.17 5.41
C TYR A 33 -6.13 -6.46 6.35
N LYS A 34 -7.28 -6.85 5.81
CA LYS A 34 -8.46 -7.13 6.65
C LYS A 34 -8.29 -8.39 7.48
N LYS A 35 -7.60 -9.38 6.94
CA LYS A 35 -7.36 -10.66 7.62
C LYS A 35 -6.10 -10.67 8.47
N GLN A 36 -5.04 -10.05 7.96
CA GLN A 36 -3.70 -10.16 8.54
C GLN A 36 -3.22 -8.86 9.19
N GLY A 37 -3.97 -7.77 9.02
CA GLY A 37 -3.59 -6.47 9.55
C GLY A 37 -2.38 -5.88 8.84
N ALA A 38 -1.83 -4.82 9.41
CA ALA A 38 -0.64 -4.16 8.90
C ALA A 38 0.45 -4.18 9.97
N ASP A 39 1.62 -4.67 9.61
CA ASP A 39 2.77 -4.72 10.50
C ASP A 39 3.40 -3.33 10.60
N PRO A 40 3.50 -2.74 11.82
CA PRO A 40 4.13 -1.42 11.98
C PRO A 40 5.56 -1.36 11.47
N ALA A 41 6.33 -2.43 11.61
CA ALA A 41 7.71 -2.48 11.12
C ALA A 41 7.76 -2.39 9.58
N LYS A 42 6.83 -3.04 8.90
CA LYS A 42 6.70 -2.95 7.45
C LYS A 42 6.32 -1.54 7.01
N LEU A 43 5.33 -0.95 7.69
CA LEU A 43 4.91 0.42 7.39
C LEU A 43 6.05 1.41 7.54
N ALA A 44 6.85 1.29 8.61
CA ALA A 44 8.01 2.13 8.83
C ALA A 44 9.04 1.98 7.71
N GLU A 45 9.28 0.76 7.25
CA GLU A 45 10.17 0.48 6.13
C GLU A 45 9.66 1.13 4.84
N TRP A 46 8.36 1.00 4.55
CA TRP A 46 7.76 1.61 3.36
C TRP A 46 7.82 3.12 3.40
N GLN A 47 7.60 3.72 4.57
CA GLN A 47 7.74 5.16 4.75
C GLN A 47 9.16 5.62 4.49
N HIS A 48 10.15 4.84 4.91
CA HIS A 48 11.55 5.14 4.67
C HIS A 48 11.88 5.06 3.17
N LEU A 49 11.37 4.07 2.47
CA LEU A 49 11.64 3.86 1.05
C LEU A 49 10.89 4.83 0.12
N ALA A 50 9.63 5.08 0.39
CA ALA A 50 8.76 5.86 -0.50
C ALA A 50 8.35 7.23 0.05
N GLY A 51 8.51 7.46 1.35
CA GLY A 51 8.00 8.64 2.03
C GLY A 51 6.59 8.40 2.58
N TRP A 52 6.34 8.88 3.80
CA TRP A 52 5.05 8.63 4.46
C TRP A 52 3.87 9.22 3.66
N GLU A 53 4.10 10.33 2.97
CA GLU A 53 3.06 11.01 2.19
C GLU A 53 2.54 10.17 1.03
N LYS A 54 3.38 9.28 0.47
CA LYS A 54 2.97 8.36 -0.60
C LYS A 54 2.29 7.11 -0.05
N VAL A 55 2.70 6.65 1.13
CA VAL A 55 2.18 5.42 1.73
C VAL A 55 0.76 5.61 2.27
N ILE A 56 0.48 6.77 2.88
CA ILE A 56 -0.86 7.07 3.41
C ILE A 56 -1.80 7.54 2.29
N ASN A 57 -3.03 7.05 2.30
CA ASN A 57 -4.06 7.49 1.36
C ASN A 57 -4.93 8.57 2.01
N ARG A 58 -4.62 9.83 1.73
CA ARG A 58 -5.37 10.98 2.26
C ARG A 58 -6.61 11.32 1.42
N ALA A 59 -6.73 10.74 0.25
CA ALA A 59 -7.87 11.00 -0.65
C ALA A 59 -9.06 10.10 -0.38
N GLY A 60 -8.88 9.00 0.36
CA GLY A 60 -9.93 8.02 0.62
C GLY A 60 -10.96 8.48 1.64
N PRO A 61 -12.15 7.86 1.64
CA PRO A 61 -13.23 8.26 2.55
C PRO A 61 -12.89 8.05 4.02
N THR A 62 -12.12 7.02 4.36
CA THR A 62 -11.74 6.76 5.76
C THR A 62 -10.94 7.92 6.33
N PHE A 63 -9.93 8.38 5.58
CA PHE A 63 -9.10 9.51 6.02
C PHE A 63 -9.93 10.79 6.15
N ARG A 64 -10.79 11.06 5.18
CA ARG A 64 -11.63 12.29 5.18
C ARG A 64 -12.58 12.35 6.36
N LYS A 65 -12.99 11.19 6.89
CA LYS A 65 -13.91 11.11 8.03
C LYS A 65 -13.23 11.18 9.39
N LEU A 66 -11.89 11.15 9.43
CA LEU A 66 -11.16 11.27 10.68
C LEU A 66 -11.33 12.67 11.29
N PRO A 67 -11.28 12.79 12.62
CA PRO A 67 -11.30 14.10 13.27
C PRO A 67 -10.15 14.98 12.78
N ASP A 68 -10.36 16.30 12.74
CA ASP A 68 -9.36 17.27 12.31
C ASP A 68 -8.04 17.09 13.08
N ALA A 69 -8.12 16.85 14.39
CA ALA A 69 -6.95 16.62 15.22
C ALA A 69 -6.08 15.46 14.74
N ASP A 70 -6.69 14.43 14.13
CA ASP A 70 -5.97 13.28 13.60
C ASP A 70 -5.37 13.55 12.22
N ARG A 71 -5.98 14.44 11.45
CA ARG A 71 -5.55 14.79 10.09
C ARG A 71 -4.52 15.91 10.06
N ASP A 72 -4.56 16.80 11.04
CA ASP A 72 -3.68 17.97 11.09
C ASP A 72 -2.32 17.62 11.68
N GLY A 73 -1.29 18.31 11.22
CA GLY A 73 0.07 18.16 11.75
C GLY A 73 0.65 16.77 11.57
N LEU A 74 0.32 16.10 10.46
CA LEU A 74 0.85 14.77 10.19
C LEU A 74 2.35 14.79 9.96
N ASP A 75 3.00 13.77 10.47
CA ASP A 75 4.38 13.43 10.17
C ASP A 75 4.45 11.90 10.02
N ALA A 76 5.64 11.37 9.81
CA ALA A 76 5.82 9.93 9.59
C ALA A 76 5.30 9.10 10.78
N ALA A 77 5.57 9.53 12.01
CA ALA A 77 5.16 8.80 13.21
C ALA A 77 3.64 8.79 13.39
N ARG A 78 2.99 9.94 13.21
CA ARG A 78 1.53 10.05 13.33
C ARG A 78 0.82 9.32 12.19
N ALA A 79 1.33 9.43 10.97
CA ALA A 79 0.79 8.72 9.82
C ALA A 79 0.86 7.20 10.03
N LEU A 80 1.97 6.71 10.58
CA LEU A 80 2.13 5.29 10.88
C LEU A 80 1.08 4.82 11.90
N THR A 81 0.90 5.57 12.98
CA THR A 81 -0.10 5.26 14.01
C THR A 81 -1.51 5.22 13.41
N LEU A 82 -1.85 6.18 12.56
CA LEU A 82 -3.15 6.21 11.88
C LEU A 82 -3.36 5.00 10.97
N MET A 83 -2.33 4.62 10.22
CA MET A 83 -2.42 3.49 9.29
C MET A 83 -2.55 2.15 10.01
N VAL A 84 -1.87 1.98 11.14
CA VAL A 84 -1.99 0.76 11.95
C VAL A 84 -3.41 0.64 12.51
N ALA A 85 -3.97 1.75 12.99
CA ALA A 85 -5.33 1.77 13.54
C ALA A 85 -6.41 1.68 12.45
N ASN A 86 -6.11 2.20 11.25
CA ASN A 86 -7.05 2.29 10.13
C ASN A 86 -6.36 1.82 8.86
N THR A 87 -6.34 0.51 8.63
CA THR A 87 -5.64 -0.06 7.46
C THR A 87 -6.20 0.43 6.13
N SER A 88 -7.46 0.91 6.12
CA SER A 88 -8.05 1.54 4.94
C SER A 88 -7.35 2.84 4.54
N CYS A 89 -6.55 3.42 5.42
CA CYS A 89 -5.76 4.62 5.11
C CYS A 89 -4.43 4.30 4.45
N ILE A 90 -4.09 3.02 4.28
CA ILE A 90 -2.87 2.62 3.57
C ILE A 90 -3.17 2.58 2.07
N LYS A 91 -2.25 3.11 1.26
CA LYS A 91 -2.35 2.99 -0.20
C LYS A 91 -2.47 1.53 -0.62
N ARG A 92 -3.22 1.28 -1.69
CA ARG A 92 -3.47 -0.06 -2.23
C ARG A 92 -3.34 -0.04 -3.74
N PRO A 93 -2.65 -1.00 -4.33
CA PRO A 93 -1.77 -1.95 -3.67
C PRO A 93 -0.42 -1.36 -3.29
N ILE A 94 0.27 -1.98 -2.33
CA ILE A 94 1.69 -1.78 -2.11
C ILE A 94 2.37 -3.10 -2.46
N VAL A 95 3.46 -3.04 -3.22
CA VAL A 95 4.12 -4.24 -3.72
C VAL A 95 5.59 -4.22 -3.35
N GLU A 96 6.01 -5.27 -2.67
CA GLU A 96 7.43 -5.53 -2.40
C GLU A 96 7.95 -6.49 -3.46
N TYR A 97 9.08 -6.16 -4.08
CA TYR A 97 9.73 -7.00 -5.08
C TYR A 97 11.25 -6.82 -5.00
N ALA A 98 12.00 -7.60 -5.78
CA ALA A 98 13.46 -7.61 -5.72
C ALA A 98 14.10 -6.23 -5.94
N GLY A 99 13.52 -5.42 -6.81
CA GLY A 99 14.05 -4.09 -7.14
C GLY A 99 13.63 -2.98 -6.20
N GLY A 100 12.72 -3.25 -5.24
CA GLY A 100 12.28 -2.21 -4.29
C GLY A 100 10.81 -2.28 -3.94
N LEU A 101 10.14 -1.12 -4.01
CA LEU A 101 8.77 -0.96 -3.57
C LEU A 101 7.96 -0.19 -4.62
N LEU A 102 6.75 -0.68 -4.91
CA LEU A 102 5.78 0.05 -5.72
C LEU A 102 4.60 0.45 -4.84
N VAL A 103 4.16 1.70 -4.97
CA VAL A 103 3.02 2.23 -4.22
C VAL A 103 1.94 2.65 -5.21
N GLY A 104 0.79 2.01 -5.12
CA GLY A 104 -0.29 2.18 -6.07
C GLY A 104 -0.04 1.39 -7.35
N PHE A 105 -1.06 1.36 -8.23
CA PHE A 105 -0.94 0.65 -9.49
C PHE A 105 -0.88 1.65 -10.63
N LYS A 106 0.32 1.83 -11.18
CA LYS A 106 0.57 2.66 -12.37
C LYS A 106 1.29 1.77 -13.37
N GLU A 107 0.61 1.41 -14.44
CA GLU A 107 1.14 0.45 -15.41
C GLU A 107 2.54 0.79 -15.93
N PRO A 108 2.86 2.05 -16.30
CA PRO A 108 4.22 2.36 -16.73
C PRO A 108 5.30 2.05 -15.71
N GLU A 109 5.03 2.33 -14.43
CA GLU A 109 5.97 2.02 -13.35
C GLU A 109 6.11 0.51 -13.15
N TRP A 110 5.01 -0.21 -13.22
CA TRP A 110 5.01 -1.67 -13.07
C TRP A 110 5.70 -2.36 -14.25
N ALA A 111 5.46 -1.88 -15.45
CA ALA A 111 6.13 -2.40 -16.64
C ALA A 111 7.65 -2.19 -16.56
N ALA A 112 8.09 -1.04 -16.06
CA ALA A 112 9.51 -0.78 -15.86
C ALA A 112 10.12 -1.68 -14.77
N ALA A 113 9.37 -1.93 -13.70
CA ALA A 113 9.85 -2.74 -12.57
C ALA A 113 9.95 -4.23 -12.91
N PHE A 114 8.98 -4.76 -13.64
CA PHE A 114 8.90 -6.19 -13.92
C PHE A 114 9.35 -6.58 -15.33
N GLY A 115 9.70 -5.63 -16.11
CA GLY A 115 10.23 -5.85 -17.45
C GLY A 115 9.23 -6.22 -18.48
#